data_ad9c13f22730fc904368b3a7b500fefd
#
_entry.id   ad9c13f22730fc904368b3a7b500fefd
#
_cell.length_a   1.000
_cell.length_b   1.000
_cell.length_c   1.000
_cell.angle_alpha   90.00
_cell.angle_beta   90.00
_cell.angle_gamma   90.00
#
_symmetry.space_group_name_H-M   'P 1'
#
loop_
_entity.id
_entity.type
_entity.pdbx_description
1 polymer ?
#
loop_
_entity_poly.entity_id
_entity_poly.type
_entity_poly.pdbx_seq_one_letter_code
_entity_poly.pdbx_strand_id
1 'polypeptide(L)'
;MSFVDQKYINLCTSRVEKFKKVRDNLWNFRCPICGDSKKRKNKARGFIYRKKASFFYKCHNCGIGLTFNNFLKNINHGLHTEYLVEKYKEGETQGNTPIPDKVPFTFTPPKFDKSLNRHLDKLVKYSDLEKDHPALSYVENRQIPKEHWDKLYFAEKFYKWSQTIFPEKFTSINIDYPRLVIPFFDKSGIIFAYQGRAFGKEVPRYITLKLVSEKEKIYGLERIDFDSHVYIVEGPLDSLFIDNCLAVAGADLHLLSLNPQLTTVVFDNEPRNEHTVERMFKSVDRNYNVVIWPEHLKQKDINDMFLSGIDKIQEFIDVHTYQGLTAYLKINQWKKI
;
A
#
# COMPACT_ATOMS: atom_id res chain seq x y z
N MET A 1 -29.77 19.58 18.27
CA MET A 1 -29.91 18.19 17.73
C MET A 1 -29.57 18.30 16.29
N SER A 2 -28.50 17.61 15.79
CA SER A 2 -28.14 17.73 14.38
C SER A 2 -29.20 17.04 13.52
N PHE A 3 -29.98 17.81 12.82
CA PHE A 3 -30.94 17.33 11.83
C PHE A 3 -30.23 16.63 10.69
N VAL A 4 -29.05 17.14 10.33
CA VAL A 4 -28.18 16.59 9.27
C VAL A 4 -27.78 15.16 9.61
N ASP A 5 -27.29 14.89 10.83
CA ASP A 5 -26.86 13.54 11.22
C ASP A 5 -28.03 12.52 11.07
N GLN A 6 -29.21 12.85 11.52
CA GLN A 6 -30.38 11.95 11.42
C GLN A 6 -30.83 11.71 9.98
N LYS A 7 -30.78 12.75 9.13
CA LYS A 7 -31.06 12.63 7.69
C LYS A 7 -30.12 11.63 7.06
N TYR A 8 -28.81 11.76 7.29
CA TYR A 8 -27.81 10.89 6.68
C TYR A 8 -27.79 9.48 7.28
N ILE A 9 -28.15 9.29 8.55
CA ILE A 9 -28.40 7.96 9.11
C ILE A 9 -29.55 7.26 8.38
N ASN A 10 -30.63 7.97 8.08
CA ASN A 10 -31.75 7.41 7.33
C ASN A 10 -31.36 7.09 5.87
N LEU A 11 -30.51 7.90 5.23
CA LEU A 11 -30.00 7.63 3.88
C LEU A 11 -29.08 6.38 3.81
N CYS A 12 -28.58 5.91 4.95
CA CYS A 12 -27.85 4.64 5.00
C CYS A 12 -28.77 3.42 4.81
N THR A 13 -30.10 3.54 4.93
CA THR A 13 -31.05 2.41 4.84
C THR A 13 -30.91 1.62 3.54
N SER A 14 -30.70 2.30 2.42
CA SER A 14 -30.56 1.67 1.10
C SER A 14 -29.14 1.12 0.84
N ARG A 15 -28.18 1.35 1.73
CA ARG A 15 -26.76 1.04 1.55
C ARG A 15 -26.23 -0.02 2.53
N VAL A 16 -27.03 -0.39 3.52
CA VAL A 16 -26.67 -1.42 4.50
C VAL A 16 -27.79 -2.44 4.65
N GLU A 17 -27.45 -3.70 4.78
CA GLU A 17 -28.42 -4.78 4.92
C GLU A 17 -29.07 -4.78 6.31
N LYS A 18 -30.39 -5.09 6.37
CA LYS A 18 -31.16 -5.27 7.63
C LYS A 18 -31.14 -4.04 8.55
N PHE A 19 -31.17 -2.87 7.97
CA PHE A 19 -31.28 -1.62 8.73
C PHE A 19 -32.59 -1.56 9.47
N LYS A 20 -32.51 -1.27 10.79
CA LYS A 20 -33.68 -1.20 11.65
C LYS A 20 -33.44 -0.20 12.77
N LYS A 21 -34.40 0.69 13.01
CA LYS A 21 -34.41 1.54 14.20
C LYS A 21 -34.81 0.67 15.40
N VAL A 22 -33.94 0.59 16.41
CA VAL A 22 -34.17 -0.19 17.64
C VAL A 22 -34.92 0.66 18.67
N ARG A 23 -34.50 1.91 18.83
CA ARG A 23 -35.09 2.94 19.64
C ARG A 23 -34.57 4.30 19.18
N ASP A 24 -35.00 5.38 19.84
CA ASP A 24 -34.47 6.69 19.50
C ASP A 24 -32.96 6.75 19.67
N ASN A 25 -32.32 7.32 18.67
CA ASN A 25 -30.83 7.44 18.57
C ASN A 25 -30.07 6.12 18.60
N LEU A 26 -30.73 5.00 18.23
CA LEU A 26 -30.09 3.68 18.12
C LEU A 26 -30.63 2.90 16.92
N TRP A 27 -29.74 2.55 15.98
CA TRP A 27 -30.05 1.73 14.81
C TRP A 27 -29.16 0.51 14.81
N ASN A 28 -29.70 -0.60 14.29
CA ASN A 28 -29.01 -1.87 14.13
C ASN A 28 -29.07 -2.31 12.67
N PHE A 29 -28.00 -2.86 12.16
CA PHE A 29 -27.90 -3.37 10.80
C PHE A 29 -26.74 -4.35 10.66
N ARG A 30 -26.69 -5.04 9.55
CA ARG A 30 -25.57 -5.93 9.21
C ARG A 30 -24.34 -5.08 8.92
N CYS A 31 -23.20 -5.43 9.53
CA CYS A 31 -21.97 -4.67 9.35
C CYS A 31 -21.52 -4.64 7.89
N PRO A 32 -21.42 -3.49 7.23
CA PRO A 32 -20.97 -3.42 5.84
C PRO A 32 -19.47 -3.66 5.68
N ILE A 33 -18.71 -3.56 6.77
CA ILE A 33 -17.24 -3.69 6.75
C ILE A 33 -16.81 -5.15 6.84
N CYS A 34 -17.37 -5.93 7.78
CA CYS A 34 -16.99 -7.34 7.95
C CYS A 34 -18.06 -8.34 7.44
N GLY A 35 -19.20 -7.86 6.94
CA GLY A 35 -20.29 -8.70 6.48
C GLY A 35 -20.94 -9.57 7.59
N ASP A 36 -20.65 -9.31 8.87
CA ASP A 36 -21.09 -10.14 9.99
C ASP A 36 -20.70 -11.62 9.84
N SER A 37 -21.64 -12.55 10.04
CA SER A 37 -21.38 -13.99 9.92
C SER A 37 -21.65 -14.50 8.51
N LYS A 38 -20.67 -15.14 7.87
CA LYS A 38 -20.84 -15.81 6.57
C LYS A 38 -21.82 -17.01 6.66
N LYS A 39 -21.86 -17.71 7.80
CA LYS A 39 -22.71 -18.88 8.02
C LYS A 39 -24.16 -18.53 8.40
N ARG A 40 -24.41 -17.39 9.06
CA ARG A 40 -25.72 -16.98 9.56
C ARG A 40 -26.10 -15.62 9.02
N LYS A 41 -26.75 -15.59 7.84
CA LYS A 41 -27.18 -14.36 7.14
C LYS A 41 -28.19 -13.51 7.91
N ASN A 42 -28.81 -14.03 8.97
CA ASN A 42 -29.78 -13.30 9.80
C ASN A 42 -29.13 -12.45 10.92
N LYS A 43 -27.84 -12.56 11.15
CA LYS A 43 -27.14 -11.76 12.16
C LYS A 43 -26.91 -10.30 11.68
N ALA A 44 -27.17 -9.36 12.57
CA ALA A 44 -26.93 -7.93 12.39
C ALA A 44 -26.31 -7.38 13.68
N ARG A 45 -25.01 -7.08 13.66
CA ARG A 45 -24.21 -6.71 14.83
C ARG A 45 -23.51 -5.36 14.69
N GLY A 46 -23.82 -4.61 13.62
CA GLY A 46 -23.49 -3.20 13.47
C GLY A 46 -24.52 -2.30 14.13
N PHE A 47 -24.07 -1.27 14.83
CA PHE A 47 -24.94 -0.32 15.53
C PHE A 47 -24.47 1.12 15.28
N ILE A 48 -25.43 2.00 14.95
CA ILE A 48 -25.22 3.45 15.08
C ILE A 48 -25.94 3.88 16.34
N TYR A 49 -25.25 4.63 17.19
CA TYR A 49 -25.78 5.11 18.46
C TYR A 49 -25.24 6.50 18.79
N ARG A 50 -26.00 7.23 19.61
CA ARG A 50 -25.61 8.55 20.09
C ARG A 50 -24.76 8.44 21.36
N LYS A 51 -23.68 9.19 21.42
CA LYS A 51 -22.89 9.40 22.62
C LYS A 51 -22.58 10.89 22.76
N LYS A 52 -23.06 11.50 23.85
CA LYS A 52 -23.06 12.98 24.03
C LYS A 52 -23.76 13.66 22.85
N ALA A 53 -23.10 14.60 22.17
CA ALA A 53 -23.65 15.36 21.05
C ALA A 53 -23.49 14.69 19.68
N SER A 54 -22.73 13.58 19.57
CA SER A 54 -22.33 12.98 18.30
C SER A 54 -22.81 11.54 18.13
N PHE A 55 -22.90 11.08 16.89
CA PHE A 55 -23.19 9.69 16.55
C PHE A 55 -21.93 8.89 16.27
N PHE A 56 -21.96 7.63 16.66
CA PHE A 56 -20.86 6.66 16.50
C PHE A 56 -21.41 5.37 15.91
N TYR A 57 -20.56 4.70 15.15
CA TYR A 57 -20.77 3.34 14.68
C TYR A 57 -19.91 2.36 15.48
N LYS A 58 -20.45 1.19 15.82
CA LYS A 58 -19.70 0.07 16.38
C LYS A 58 -20.25 -1.26 15.86
N CYS A 59 -19.35 -2.16 15.52
CA CYS A 59 -19.69 -3.55 15.20
C CYS A 59 -19.23 -4.49 16.32
N HIS A 60 -20.15 -5.28 16.86
CA HIS A 60 -19.85 -6.29 17.88
C HIS A 60 -19.30 -7.60 17.32
N ASN A 61 -19.16 -7.72 16.00
CA ASN A 61 -18.51 -8.87 15.37
C ASN A 61 -17.01 -8.67 15.14
N CYS A 62 -16.63 -7.56 14.50
CA CYS A 62 -15.22 -7.27 14.19
C CYS A 62 -14.59 -6.24 15.14
N GLY A 63 -15.35 -5.73 16.12
CA GLY A 63 -14.85 -4.80 17.14
C GLY A 63 -14.65 -3.35 16.67
N ILE A 64 -14.77 -3.08 15.35
CA ILE A 64 -14.54 -1.73 14.80
C ILE A 64 -15.47 -0.70 15.42
N GLY A 65 -14.91 0.46 15.80
CA GLY A 65 -15.63 1.64 16.28
C GLY A 65 -15.21 2.88 15.49
N LEU A 66 -16.17 3.62 14.95
CA LEU A 66 -15.95 4.80 14.12
C LEU A 66 -16.87 5.94 14.55
N THR A 67 -16.45 7.20 14.33
CA THR A 67 -17.39 8.31 14.30
C THR A 67 -18.34 8.13 13.12
N PHE A 68 -19.55 8.73 13.18
CA PHE A 68 -20.50 8.63 12.06
C PHE A 68 -19.93 9.19 10.75
N ASN A 69 -19.17 10.26 10.83
CA ASN A 69 -18.43 10.82 9.70
C ASN A 69 -17.50 9.79 9.02
N ASN A 70 -16.67 9.12 9.80
CA ASN A 70 -15.75 8.09 9.28
C ASN A 70 -16.50 6.84 8.81
N PHE A 71 -17.63 6.51 9.41
CA PHE A 71 -18.51 5.44 8.95
C PHE A 71 -19.07 5.73 7.55
N LEU A 72 -19.63 6.94 7.33
CA LEU A 72 -20.10 7.37 6.02
C LEU A 72 -19.02 7.31 4.96
N LYS A 73 -17.81 7.79 5.27
CA LYS A 73 -16.65 7.72 4.37
C LYS A 73 -16.35 6.28 3.93
N ASN A 74 -16.50 5.31 4.84
CA ASN A 74 -16.23 3.89 4.54
C ASN A 74 -17.30 3.21 3.70
N ILE A 75 -18.58 3.64 3.81
CA ILE A 75 -19.66 2.97 3.07
C ILE A 75 -19.99 3.63 1.74
N ASN A 76 -19.82 4.95 1.62
CA ASN A 76 -20.08 5.67 0.39
C ASN A 76 -19.45 7.07 0.41
N HIS A 77 -18.44 7.28 -0.43
CA HIS A 77 -17.71 8.56 -0.50
C HIS A 77 -18.58 9.72 -0.98
N GLY A 78 -19.47 9.50 -1.95
CA GLY A 78 -20.41 10.54 -2.43
C GLY A 78 -21.33 11.04 -1.32
N LEU A 79 -21.98 10.10 -0.61
CA LEU A 79 -22.85 10.42 0.54
C LEU A 79 -22.09 11.14 1.67
N HIS A 80 -20.83 10.78 1.87
CA HIS A 80 -19.94 11.44 2.83
C HIS A 80 -19.65 12.90 2.43
N THR A 81 -19.37 13.14 1.16
CA THR A 81 -19.11 14.51 0.64
C THR A 81 -20.36 15.38 0.79
N GLU A 82 -21.53 14.87 0.41
CA GLU A 82 -22.81 15.57 0.57
C GLU A 82 -23.09 15.91 2.06
N TYR A 83 -22.83 14.95 2.95
CA TYR A 83 -22.97 15.15 4.39
C TYR A 83 -22.09 16.29 4.92
N LEU A 84 -20.83 16.34 4.49
CA LEU A 84 -19.90 17.40 4.91
C LEU A 84 -20.34 18.79 4.40
N VAL A 85 -20.79 18.86 3.15
CA VAL A 85 -21.28 20.10 2.53
C VAL A 85 -22.53 20.60 3.25
N GLU A 86 -23.47 19.70 3.58
CA GLU A 86 -24.69 20.07 4.28
C GLU A 86 -24.41 20.52 5.72
N LYS A 87 -23.54 19.82 6.43
CA LYS A 87 -23.08 20.25 7.77
C LYS A 87 -22.42 21.63 7.76
N TYR A 88 -21.64 21.92 6.74
CA TYR A 88 -21.03 23.22 6.57
C TYR A 88 -22.08 24.33 6.35
N LYS A 89 -23.07 24.07 5.48
CA LYS A 89 -24.18 25.01 5.20
C LYS A 89 -25.03 25.30 6.43
N GLU A 90 -25.29 24.31 7.28
CA GLU A 90 -26.06 24.44 8.51
C GLU A 90 -25.23 25.00 9.68
N GLY A 91 -23.97 25.37 9.46
CA GLY A 91 -23.12 25.93 10.52
C GLY A 91 -22.68 24.95 11.60
N GLU A 92 -22.96 23.65 11.43
CA GLU A 92 -22.64 22.61 12.42
C GLU A 92 -21.17 22.21 12.46
N THR A 93 -20.36 22.72 11.57
CA THR A 93 -18.89 22.51 11.54
C THR A 93 -18.12 23.58 12.31
N GLN A 94 -18.79 24.66 12.71
CA GLN A 94 -18.18 25.66 13.59
C GLN A 94 -18.36 25.20 15.05
N GLY A 95 -17.35 24.53 15.59
CA GLY A 95 -17.23 24.42 17.02
C GLY A 95 -17.09 25.82 17.61
N ASN A 96 -18.13 26.30 18.32
CA ASN A 96 -18.02 27.42 19.25
C ASN A 96 -17.11 26.98 20.41
N THR A 97 -15.81 26.97 20.21
CA THR A 97 -14.83 27.19 21.25
C THR A 97 -14.56 28.69 21.26
N PRO A 98 -14.71 29.40 22.40
CA PRO A 98 -14.22 30.77 22.51
C PRO A 98 -12.77 30.78 22.05
N ILE A 99 -12.43 31.66 21.11
CA ILE A 99 -11.05 31.89 20.69
C ILE A 99 -10.35 32.42 21.94
N PRO A 100 -9.42 31.66 22.57
CA PRO A 100 -8.56 32.23 23.58
C PRO A 100 -7.72 33.29 22.86
N ASP A 101 -7.61 34.48 23.46
CA ASP A 101 -6.77 35.54 22.96
C ASP A 101 -5.42 35.01 22.51
N LYS A 102 -5.08 35.33 21.26
CA LYS A 102 -3.81 35.11 20.54
C LYS A 102 -2.72 34.41 21.36
N VAL A 103 -2.85 33.10 21.49
CA VAL A 103 -1.65 32.28 21.74
C VAL A 103 -0.82 32.39 20.45
N PRO A 104 0.44 32.80 20.50
CA PRO A 104 1.28 32.79 19.30
C PRO A 104 1.26 31.35 18.76
N PHE A 105 0.75 31.19 17.54
CA PHE A 105 0.73 29.93 16.83
C PHE A 105 2.18 29.56 16.51
N THR A 106 2.85 28.94 17.48
CA THR A 106 4.12 28.27 17.21
C THR A 106 3.77 27.02 16.43
N PHE A 107 3.92 27.11 15.11
CA PHE A 107 3.98 25.94 14.26
C PHE A 107 5.16 25.10 14.74
N THR A 108 4.88 24.13 15.59
CA THR A 108 5.83 23.06 15.86
C THR A 108 5.68 22.12 14.69
N PRO A 109 6.62 22.07 13.75
CA PRO A 109 6.57 21.09 12.69
C PRO A 109 6.45 19.71 13.35
N PRO A 110 5.61 18.81 12.83
CA PRO A 110 5.49 17.48 13.39
C PRO A 110 6.91 16.91 13.49
N LYS A 111 7.34 16.59 14.71
CA LYS A 111 8.60 15.88 14.94
C LYS A 111 8.41 14.50 14.35
N PHE A 112 8.82 14.33 13.09
CA PHE A 112 8.94 13.00 12.50
C PHE A 112 10.00 12.26 13.33
N ASP A 113 9.57 11.24 14.03
CA ASP A 113 10.49 10.41 14.80
C ASP A 113 11.33 9.56 13.83
N LYS A 114 12.47 10.13 13.43
CA LYS A 114 13.46 9.45 12.59
C LYS A 114 14.27 8.42 13.38
N SER A 115 13.89 8.10 14.62
CA SER A 115 14.62 7.12 15.45
C SER A 115 14.72 5.75 14.78
N LEU A 116 13.70 5.35 14.03
CA LEU A 116 13.71 4.10 13.26
C LEU A 116 14.81 4.07 12.18
N ASN A 117 15.15 5.21 11.58
CA ASN A 117 16.19 5.28 10.54
C ASN A 117 17.58 4.93 11.10
N ARG A 118 17.81 5.09 12.43
CA ARG A 118 19.07 4.75 13.09
C ARG A 118 19.45 3.27 12.98
N HIS A 119 18.48 2.41 12.68
CA HIS A 119 18.78 1.00 12.40
C HIS A 119 19.65 0.83 11.16
N LEU A 120 19.55 1.74 10.19
CA LEU A 120 20.36 1.74 8.96
C LEU A 120 21.78 2.28 9.19
N ASP A 121 22.03 3.07 10.25
CA ASP A 121 23.35 3.66 10.55
C ASP A 121 24.44 2.60 10.79
N LYS A 122 24.03 1.37 11.09
CA LYS A 122 24.93 0.22 11.28
C LYS A 122 25.26 -0.52 9.97
N LEU A 123 24.70 -0.12 8.87
CA LEU A 123 24.90 -0.72 7.55
C LEU A 123 25.67 0.24 6.66
N VAL A 124 26.37 -0.30 5.68
CA VAL A 124 27.09 0.48 4.67
C VAL A 124 26.18 0.67 3.47
N LYS A 125 26.06 1.90 2.96
CA LYS A 125 25.36 2.15 1.70
C LYS A 125 26.17 1.58 0.52
N TYR A 126 25.44 1.16 -0.52
CA TYR A 126 26.13 0.70 -1.75
C TYR A 126 26.93 1.81 -2.42
N SER A 127 26.50 3.07 -2.31
CA SER A 127 27.26 4.26 -2.76
C SER A 127 28.60 4.44 -2.05
N ASP A 128 28.72 3.94 -0.83
CA ASP A 128 29.89 4.16 0.05
C ASP A 128 30.81 2.93 0.14
N LEU A 129 30.49 1.84 -0.57
CA LEU A 129 31.34 0.66 -0.67
C LEU A 129 32.60 0.95 -1.48
N GLU A 130 33.72 0.35 -1.08
CA GLU A 130 34.97 0.40 -1.84
C GLU A 130 34.78 -0.22 -3.23
N LYS A 131 35.50 0.30 -4.23
CA LYS A 131 35.31 -0.08 -5.65
C LYS A 131 35.50 -1.58 -5.97
N ASP A 132 36.23 -2.26 -5.15
CA ASP A 132 36.55 -3.71 -5.27
C ASP A 132 35.70 -4.58 -4.33
N HIS A 133 34.72 -3.97 -3.62
CA HIS A 133 33.90 -4.70 -2.69
C HIS A 133 33.02 -5.74 -3.40
N PRO A 134 33.05 -7.04 -2.99
CA PRO A 134 32.37 -8.13 -3.71
C PRO A 134 30.87 -7.94 -3.87
N ALA A 135 30.21 -7.23 -2.95
CA ALA A 135 28.76 -6.97 -3.01
C ALA A 135 28.37 -6.06 -4.20
N LEU A 136 29.30 -5.22 -4.72
CA LEU A 136 29.03 -4.36 -5.86
C LEU A 136 28.69 -5.15 -7.12
N SER A 137 29.34 -6.31 -7.31
CA SER A 137 29.09 -7.18 -8.46
C SER A 137 27.60 -7.54 -8.61
N TYR A 138 26.85 -7.59 -7.51
CA TYR A 138 25.43 -7.90 -7.55
C TYR A 138 24.62 -6.79 -8.23
N VAL A 139 24.82 -5.53 -7.85
CA VAL A 139 24.10 -4.39 -8.44
C VAL A 139 24.62 -4.03 -9.82
N GLU A 140 25.92 -4.23 -10.07
CA GLU A 140 26.57 -4.03 -11.38
C GLU A 140 26.09 -5.06 -12.40
N ASN A 141 26.08 -6.36 -12.07
CA ASN A 141 25.58 -7.40 -12.95
C ASN A 141 24.08 -7.25 -13.29
N ARG A 142 23.32 -6.62 -12.40
CA ARG A 142 21.93 -6.27 -12.62
C ARG A 142 21.77 -4.92 -13.29
N GLN A 143 22.85 -4.19 -13.51
CA GLN A 143 22.85 -2.83 -14.06
C GLN A 143 21.89 -1.90 -13.33
N ILE A 144 21.76 -2.04 -11.99
CA ILE A 144 20.94 -1.15 -11.17
C ILE A 144 21.46 0.30 -11.33
N PRO A 145 20.58 1.27 -11.67
CA PRO A 145 21.00 2.66 -11.85
C PRO A 145 21.70 3.22 -10.60
N LYS A 146 22.86 3.87 -10.82
CA LYS A 146 23.74 4.31 -9.72
C LYS A 146 23.10 5.35 -8.80
N GLU A 147 22.17 6.15 -9.32
CA GLU A 147 21.38 7.11 -8.55
C GLU A 147 20.52 6.49 -7.43
N HIS A 148 20.35 5.16 -7.45
CA HIS A 148 19.61 4.45 -6.40
C HIS A 148 20.51 3.76 -5.37
N TRP A 149 21.83 3.76 -5.57
CA TRP A 149 22.75 3.03 -4.68
C TRP A 149 22.85 3.64 -3.29
N ASP A 150 22.57 4.92 -3.14
CA ASP A 150 22.51 5.62 -1.84
C ASP A 150 21.36 5.15 -0.94
N LYS A 151 20.37 4.45 -1.52
CA LYS A 151 19.19 3.91 -0.82
C LYS A 151 19.25 2.40 -0.63
N LEU A 152 20.29 1.75 -1.13
CA LEU A 152 20.57 0.33 -0.96
C LEU A 152 21.68 0.15 0.06
N TYR A 153 21.59 -0.87 0.91
CA TYR A 153 22.53 -1.09 1.99
C TYR A 153 23.10 -2.52 1.94
N PHE A 154 24.34 -2.65 2.38
CA PHE A 154 24.99 -3.94 2.55
C PHE A 154 24.97 -4.34 4.04
N ALA A 155 24.49 -5.54 4.32
CA ALA A 155 24.57 -6.17 5.63
C ALA A 155 25.47 -7.40 5.53
N GLU A 156 26.69 -7.33 6.09
CA GLU A 156 27.63 -8.46 6.12
C GLU A 156 27.06 -9.64 6.91
N LYS A 157 26.40 -9.35 8.04
CA LYS A 157 25.73 -10.31 8.93
C LYS A 157 24.27 -9.91 9.13
N PHE A 158 23.45 -10.28 8.15
CA PHE A 158 22.05 -9.84 8.08
C PHE A 158 21.20 -10.27 9.27
N TYR A 159 21.34 -11.52 9.72
CA TYR A 159 20.53 -12.01 10.84
C TYR A 159 20.96 -11.39 12.17
N LYS A 160 22.24 -11.20 12.41
CA LYS A 160 22.77 -10.51 13.61
C LYS A 160 22.33 -9.06 13.65
N TRP A 161 22.38 -8.37 12.51
CA TRP A 161 21.87 -7.02 12.40
C TRP A 161 20.34 -6.99 12.66
N SER A 162 19.56 -7.87 12.01
CA SER A 162 18.12 -7.98 12.23
C SER A 162 17.76 -8.35 13.68
N GLN A 163 18.57 -9.15 14.37
CA GLN A 163 18.40 -9.48 15.77
C GLN A 163 18.48 -8.24 16.68
N THR A 164 19.30 -7.25 16.34
CA THR A 164 19.34 -5.99 17.13
C THR A 164 18.03 -5.20 17.05
N ILE A 165 17.18 -5.51 16.07
CA ILE A 165 15.88 -4.86 15.83
C ILE A 165 14.74 -5.76 16.35
N PHE A 166 14.83 -7.07 16.12
CA PHE A 166 13.82 -8.08 16.46
C PHE A 166 14.45 -9.24 17.25
N PRO A 167 14.88 -9.03 18.51
CA PRO A 167 15.54 -10.06 19.29
C PRO A 167 14.68 -11.32 19.48
N GLU A 168 13.35 -11.15 19.54
CA GLU A 168 12.39 -12.25 19.70
C GLU A 168 12.24 -13.13 18.45
N LYS A 169 12.55 -12.60 17.27
CA LYS A 169 12.42 -13.36 16.00
C LYS A 169 13.68 -14.15 15.65
N PHE A 170 14.83 -13.70 16.15
CA PHE A 170 16.13 -14.27 15.83
C PHE A 170 16.84 -14.74 17.10
N THR A 171 16.23 -15.69 17.81
CA THR A 171 16.71 -16.20 19.10
C THR A 171 17.99 -17.04 18.99
N SER A 172 18.16 -17.74 17.87
CA SER A 172 19.37 -18.52 17.57
C SER A 172 19.80 -18.32 16.12
N ILE A 173 21.04 -17.88 15.92
CA ILE A 173 21.63 -17.67 14.58
C ILE A 173 22.78 -18.65 14.44
N ASN A 174 22.54 -19.77 13.78
CA ASN A 174 23.57 -20.78 13.52
C ASN A 174 24.47 -20.40 12.35
N ILE A 175 23.88 -19.83 11.30
CA ILE A 175 24.58 -19.40 10.09
C ILE A 175 24.05 -18.02 9.72
N ASP A 176 24.94 -17.10 9.36
CA ASP A 176 24.59 -15.76 8.90
C ASP A 176 25.26 -15.46 7.56
N TYR A 177 24.48 -14.92 6.65
CA TYR A 177 24.93 -14.61 5.29
C TYR A 177 24.81 -13.11 5.02
N PRO A 178 25.72 -12.57 4.19
CA PRO A 178 25.55 -11.20 3.71
C PRO A 178 24.31 -11.08 2.82
N ARG A 179 23.64 -9.92 2.91
CA ARG A 179 22.47 -9.60 2.09
C ARG A 179 22.48 -8.15 1.64
N LEU A 180 21.92 -7.91 0.47
CA LEU A 180 21.44 -6.59 0.07
C LEU A 180 20.22 -6.25 0.92
N VAL A 181 20.24 -5.11 1.60
CA VAL A 181 19.10 -4.58 2.38
C VAL A 181 18.45 -3.44 1.60
N ILE A 182 17.15 -3.58 1.37
CA ILE A 182 16.30 -2.64 0.67
C ILE A 182 15.33 -2.08 1.71
N PRO A 183 15.54 -0.85 2.22
CA PRO A 183 14.65 -0.23 3.18
C PRO A 183 13.40 0.31 2.50
N PHE A 184 12.24 0.21 3.17
CA PHE A 184 10.96 0.74 2.74
C PHE A 184 10.65 1.97 3.58
N PHE A 185 10.64 3.13 2.94
CA PHE A 185 10.36 4.41 3.57
C PHE A 185 8.92 4.85 3.30
N ASP A 186 8.33 5.54 4.26
CA ASP A 186 7.06 6.22 4.04
C ASP A 186 7.29 7.59 3.35
N LYS A 187 6.20 8.28 3.04
CA LYS A 187 6.23 9.62 2.40
C LYS A 187 7.05 10.67 3.16
N SER A 188 7.31 10.44 4.45
CA SER A 188 8.12 11.33 5.30
C SER A 188 9.60 10.91 5.36
N GLY A 189 9.98 9.84 4.65
CA GLY A 189 11.34 9.28 4.65
C GLY A 189 11.67 8.51 5.94
N ILE A 190 10.65 8.00 6.66
CA ILE A 190 10.84 7.16 7.83
C ILE A 190 10.74 5.70 7.41
N ILE A 191 11.75 4.89 7.76
CA ILE A 191 11.74 3.46 7.47
C ILE A 191 10.63 2.77 8.27
N PHE A 192 9.84 1.95 7.61
CA PHE A 192 8.78 1.16 8.25
C PHE A 192 8.91 -0.36 8.01
N ALA A 193 9.73 -0.75 7.05
CA ALA A 193 10.05 -2.14 6.74
C ALA A 193 11.41 -2.21 6.03
N TYR A 194 11.97 -3.39 5.92
CA TYR A 194 13.11 -3.65 5.05
C TYR A 194 13.05 -5.06 4.48
N GLN A 195 13.66 -5.24 3.33
CA GLN A 195 13.80 -6.53 2.67
C GLN A 195 15.28 -6.88 2.53
N GLY A 196 15.66 -8.06 3.02
CA GLY A 196 16.98 -8.64 2.84
C GLY A 196 17.00 -9.60 1.64
N ARG A 197 17.76 -9.29 0.60
CA ARG A 197 17.94 -10.11 -0.60
C ARG A 197 19.22 -10.90 -0.52
N ALA A 198 19.13 -12.21 -0.66
CA ALA A 198 20.31 -13.10 -0.75
C ALA A 198 21.08 -12.88 -2.04
N PHE A 199 22.40 -12.97 -2.00
CA PHE A 199 23.25 -12.88 -3.18
C PHE A 199 23.32 -14.18 -3.98
N GLY A 200 23.25 -15.32 -3.29
CA GLY A 200 23.36 -16.65 -3.86
C GLY A 200 22.06 -17.46 -3.79
N LYS A 201 22.24 -18.75 -3.43
CA LYS A 201 21.16 -19.74 -3.37
C LYS A 201 20.55 -19.88 -1.97
N GLU A 202 20.87 -18.97 -1.06
CA GLU A 202 20.37 -19.00 0.32
C GLU A 202 18.85 -18.94 0.37
N VAL A 203 18.26 -19.78 1.21
CA VAL A 203 16.81 -19.85 1.42
C VAL A 203 16.48 -19.30 2.81
N PRO A 204 15.48 -18.41 2.91
CA PRO A 204 14.69 -17.80 1.82
C PRO A 204 15.49 -16.75 1.04
N ARG A 205 15.20 -16.66 -0.26
CA ARG A 205 15.84 -15.71 -1.16
C ARG A 205 15.56 -14.25 -0.78
N TYR A 206 14.34 -13.97 -0.32
CA TYR A 206 13.89 -12.69 0.19
C TYR A 206 13.35 -12.84 1.61
N ILE A 207 13.72 -11.92 2.49
CA ILE A 207 13.20 -11.81 3.86
C ILE A 207 12.70 -10.39 4.04
N THR A 208 11.39 -10.20 4.23
CA THR A 208 10.82 -8.87 4.49
C THR A 208 10.36 -8.77 5.93
N LEU A 209 10.87 -7.78 6.65
CA LEU A 209 10.56 -7.51 8.05
C LEU A 209 9.93 -6.12 8.20
N LYS A 210 8.82 -6.04 8.91
CA LYS A 210 8.09 -4.81 9.18
C LYS A 210 8.47 -4.26 10.55
N LEU A 211 8.94 -3.02 10.59
CA LEU A 211 9.18 -2.25 11.82
C LEU A 211 7.85 -1.70 12.36
N VAL A 212 6.92 -1.41 11.45
CA VAL A 212 5.57 -0.93 11.76
C VAL A 212 4.57 -1.95 11.18
N SER A 213 3.91 -2.72 12.06
CA SER A 213 3.05 -3.85 11.68
C SER A 213 1.87 -3.45 10.80
N GLU A 214 1.31 -2.25 11.03
CA GLU A 214 0.10 -1.74 10.37
C GLU A 214 0.37 -1.24 8.95
N LYS A 215 1.62 -0.97 8.58
CA LYS A 215 1.97 -0.52 7.22
C LYS A 215 2.08 -1.68 6.26
N GLU A 216 1.62 -1.47 5.05
CA GLU A 216 1.75 -2.45 3.97
C GLU A 216 3.16 -2.42 3.36
N LYS A 217 3.59 -3.55 2.78
CA LYS A 217 4.93 -3.72 2.21
C LYS A 217 5.02 -3.06 0.83
N ILE A 218 4.93 -1.75 0.79
CA ILE A 218 5.00 -0.95 -0.43
C ILE A 218 6.32 -0.19 -0.43
N TYR A 219 7.14 -0.46 -1.41
CA TYR A 219 8.45 0.17 -1.61
C TYR A 219 8.32 1.39 -2.51
N GLY A 220 9.06 2.45 -2.20
CA GLY A 220 9.18 3.64 -3.04
C GLY A 220 8.21 4.77 -2.73
N LEU A 221 7.45 4.71 -1.62
CA LEU A 221 6.46 5.74 -1.24
C LEU A 221 7.08 7.13 -1.05
N GLU A 222 8.37 7.21 -0.69
CA GLU A 222 9.09 8.46 -0.42
C GLU A 222 9.46 9.24 -1.70
N ARG A 223 9.38 8.59 -2.87
CA ARG A 223 9.80 9.17 -4.15
C ARG A 223 8.67 9.34 -5.16
N ILE A 224 7.43 8.99 -4.79
CA ILE A 224 6.29 8.99 -5.71
C ILE A 224 5.60 10.34 -5.73
N ASP A 225 5.41 10.86 -6.93
CA ASP A 225 4.44 11.90 -7.25
C ASP A 225 3.09 11.25 -7.58
N PHE A 226 2.12 11.39 -6.68
CA PHE A 226 0.78 10.81 -6.83
C PHE A 226 -0.14 11.62 -7.75
N ASP A 227 0.27 12.80 -8.17
CA ASP A 227 -0.45 13.65 -9.11
C ASP A 227 -0.06 13.33 -10.56
N SER A 228 1.03 12.61 -10.76
CA SER A 228 1.53 12.10 -12.04
C SER A 228 1.16 10.64 -12.26
N HIS A 229 1.47 10.10 -13.45
CA HIS A 229 1.26 8.69 -13.77
C HIS A 229 2.15 7.80 -12.90
N VAL A 230 1.56 6.81 -12.22
CA VAL A 230 2.24 5.88 -11.31
C VAL A 230 2.32 4.50 -11.93
N TYR A 231 3.52 3.92 -11.92
CA TYR A 231 3.73 2.52 -12.27
C TYR A 231 3.82 1.65 -11.01
N ILE A 232 3.35 0.42 -11.10
CA ILE A 232 3.40 -0.53 -9.99
C ILE A 232 3.95 -1.86 -10.49
N VAL A 233 5.05 -2.29 -9.88
CA VAL A 233 5.69 -3.58 -10.15
C VAL A 233 5.62 -4.51 -8.92
N GLU A 234 6.05 -5.77 -9.06
CA GLU A 234 6.08 -6.71 -7.96
C GLU A 234 7.36 -6.58 -7.11
N GLY A 235 8.49 -6.40 -7.74
CA GLY A 235 9.82 -6.40 -7.12
C GLY A 235 10.38 -4.99 -6.83
N PRO A 236 10.93 -4.73 -5.63
CA PRO A 236 11.57 -3.44 -5.33
C PRO A 236 12.70 -3.08 -6.29
N LEU A 237 13.53 -4.05 -6.72
CA LEU A 237 14.65 -3.77 -7.63
C LEU A 237 14.16 -3.45 -9.05
N ASP A 238 13.07 -4.06 -9.51
CA ASP A 238 12.48 -3.79 -10.81
C ASP A 238 11.93 -2.37 -10.91
N SER A 239 11.41 -1.83 -9.79
CA SER A 239 10.92 -0.46 -9.74
C SER A 239 12.00 0.62 -9.90
N LEU A 240 13.27 0.23 -9.85
CA LEU A 240 14.40 1.17 -10.02
C LEU A 240 14.73 1.46 -11.49
N PHE A 241 14.07 0.78 -12.43
CA PHE A 241 14.23 0.98 -13.88
C PHE A 241 13.08 1.77 -14.50
N ILE A 242 12.13 2.24 -13.68
CA ILE A 242 10.91 2.90 -14.14
C ILE A 242 10.72 4.16 -13.30
N ASP A 243 10.49 5.29 -13.97
CA ASP A 243 10.19 6.54 -13.29
C ASP A 243 8.84 6.48 -12.57
N ASN A 244 8.72 7.17 -11.45
CA ASN A 244 7.51 7.25 -10.65
C ASN A 244 6.88 5.88 -10.36
N CYS A 245 7.69 4.92 -9.92
CA CYS A 245 7.33 3.53 -9.75
C CYS A 245 7.34 3.06 -8.28
N LEU A 246 6.27 2.36 -7.90
CA LEU A 246 6.14 1.63 -6.64
C LEU A 246 6.39 0.14 -6.84
N ALA A 247 6.79 -0.55 -5.76
CA ALA A 247 6.74 -2.01 -5.73
C ALA A 247 5.90 -2.53 -4.57
N VAL A 248 5.05 -3.52 -4.86
CA VAL A 248 4.10 -4.06 -3.86
C VAL A 248 4.60 -5.30 -3.13
N ALA A 249 5.85 -5.67 -3.22
CA ALA A 249 6.56 -6.71 -2.45
C ALA A 249 5.66 -7.78 -1.73
N GLY A 250 4.60 -8.23 -2.42
CA GLY A 250 3.58 -9.13 -1.89
C GLY A 250 2.43 -8.45 -1.13
N ALA A 251 2.34 -7.11 -1.15
CA ALA A 251 1.18 -6.38 -0.65
C ALA A 251 0.01 -6.39 -1.64
N ASP A 252 -1.19 -6.11 -1.13
CA ASP A 252 -2.37 -6.01 -1.97
C ASP A 252 -2.51 -4.57 -2.53
N LEU A 253 -2.65 -4.44 -3.84
CA LEU A 253 -2.85 -3.18 -4.56
C LEU A 253 -4.04 -2.35 -4.04
N HIS A 254 -5.02 -3.02 -3.39
CA HIS A 254 -6.22 -2.34 -2.86
C HIS A 254 -5.96 -1.29 -1.80
N LEU A 255 -4.83 -1.37 -1.17
CA LEU A 255 -4.48 -0.57 0.00
C LEU A 255 -3.94 0.80 -0.39
N LEU A 256 -3.62 0.98 -1.68
CA LEU A 256 -3.25 2.26 -2.25
C LEU A 256 -4.51 2.92 -2.85
N SER A 257 -4.92 4.06 -2.29
CA SER A 257 -5.96 4.91 -2.88
C SER A 257 -5.42 5.66 -4.09
N LEU A 258 -5.05 4.91 -5.15
CA LEU A 258 -4.53 5.45 -6.40
C LEU A 258 -5.67 5.75 -7.38
N ASN A 259 -5.43 6.73 -8.26
CA ASN A 259 -6.31 6.99 -9.39
C ASN A 259 -6.08 5.90 -10.47
N PRO A 260 -7.05 5.01 -10.77
CA PRO A 260 -6.84 3.93 -11.74
C PRO A 260 -6.46 4.42 -13.13
N GLN A 261 -6.94 5.60 -13.55
CA GLN A 261 -6.65 6.18 -14.86
C GLN A 261 -5.19 6.64 -15.01
N LEU A 262 -4.56 6.98 -13.87
CA LEU A 262 -3.16 7.41 -13.80
C LEU A 262 -2.25 6.30 -13.24
N THR A 263 -2.70 5.05 -13.27
CA THR A 263 -1.92 3.94 -12.70
C THR A 263 -1.81 2.78 -13.68
N THR A 264 -0.59 2.35 -13.95
CA THR A 264 -0.28 1.15 -14.73
C THR A 264 0.32 0.07 -13.84
N VAL A 265 -0.28 -1.12 -13.87
CA VAL A 265 0.20 -2.30 -13.15
C VAL A 265 1.01 -3.18 -14.09
N VAL A 266 2.22 -3.49 -13.68
CA VAL A 266 3.21 -4.27 -14.42
C VAL A 266 3.47 -5.57 -13.68
N PHE A 267 2.96 -6.67 -14.16
CA PHE A 267 3.20 -8.00 -13.61
C PHE A 267 4.40 -8.66 -14.28
N ASP A 268 5.03 -9.59 -13.58
CA ASP A 268 6.05 -10.48 -14.17
C ASP A 268 5.47 -11.21 -15.39
N ASN A 269 6.29 -11.48 -16.39
CA ASN A 269 5.89 -12.20 -17.61
C ASN A 269 5.78 -13.72 -17.34
N GLU A 270 4.75 -14.09 -16.60
CA GLU A 270 4.45 -15.46 -16.17
C GLU A 270 3.09 -15.95 -16.69
N PRO A 271 2.91 -16.20 -18.00
CA PRO A 271 1.60 -16.55 -18.59
C PRO A 271 1.04 -17.89 -18.14
N ARG A 272 1.85 -18.73 -17.47
CA ARG A 272 1.44 -20.02 -16.90
C ARG A 272 1.14 -19.96 -15.40
N ASN A 273 1.29 -18.81 -14.77
CA ASN A 273 1.04 -18.63 -13.35
C ASN A 273 -0.40 -18.14 -13.15
N GLU A 274 -1.28 -19.04 -12.72
CA GLU A 274 -2.71 -18.73 -12.47
C GLU A 274 -2.88 -17.53 -11.56
N HIS A 275 -2.03 -17.38 -10.55
CA HIS A 275 -2.11 -16.28 -9.59
C HIS A 275 -1.82 -14.92 -10.23
N THR A 276 -0.81 -14.87 -11.11
CA THR A 276 -0.48 -13.66 -11.88
C THR A 276 -1.65 -13.31 -12.80
N VAL A 277 -2.18 -14.28 -13.55
CA VAL A 277 -3.33 -14.08 -14.47
C VAL A 277 -4.56 -13.58 -13.71
N GLU A 278 -4.87 -14.17 -12.55
CA GLU A 278 -6.00 -13.74 -11.71
C GLU A 278 -5.84 -12.29 -11.23
N ARG A 279 -4.63 -11.92 -10.81
CA ARG A 279 -4.32 -10.54 -10.38
C ARG A 279 -4.42 -9.53 -11.52
N MET A 280 -4.02 -9.90 -12.74
CA MET A 280 -4.18 -9.07 -13.93
C MET A 280 -5.66 -8.79 -14.19
N PHE A 281 -6.52 -9.81 -14.21
CA PHE A 281 -7.98 -9.62 -14.36
C PHE A 281 -8.57 -8.75 -13.26
N LYS A 282 -8.21 -8.98 -12.01
CA LYS A 282 -8.64 -8.15 -10.87
C LYS A 282 -8.22 -6.68 -11.02
N SER A 283 -7.07 -6.41 -11.62
CA SER A 283 -6.61 -5.05 -11.88
C SER A 283 -7.45 -4.39 -12.98
N VAL A 284 -7.78 -5.13 -14.06
CA VAL A 284 -8.67 -4.65 -15.13
C VAL A 284 -10.07 -4.37 -14.59
N ASP A 285 -10.64 -5.25 -13.77
CA ASP A 285 -11.97 -5.07 -13.14
C ASP A 285 -12.05 -3.79 -12.28
N ARG A 286 -10.91 -3.30 -11.83
CA ARG A 286 -10.77 -2.06 -11.05
C ARG A 286 -10.40 -0.84 -11.89
N ASN A 287 -10.46 -0.98 -13.20
CA ASN A 287 -10.14 0.05 -14.18
C ASN A 287 -8.67 0.53 -14.16
N TYR A 288 -7.73 -0.26 -13.64
CA TYR A 288 -6.31 0.01 -13.80
C TYR A 288 -5.86 -0.29 -15.23
N ASN A 289 -4.83 0.43 -15.67
CA ASN A 289 -4.07 0.04 -16.85
C ASN A 289 -3.20 -1.16 -16.50
N VAL A 290 -3.09 -2.13 -17.40
CA VAL A 290 -2.32 -3.37 -17.20
C VAL A 290 -1.40 -3.60 -18.39
N VAL A 291 -0.13 -3.91 -18.08
CA VAL A 291 0.83 -4.31 -19.12
C VAL A 291 0.59 -5.77 -19.52
N ILE A 292 0.53 -6.02 -20.82
CA ILE A 292 0.41 -7.37 -21.38
C ILE A 292 1.56 -7.56 -22.35
N TRP A 293 2.50 -8.41 -21.94
CA TRP A 293 3.74 -8.63 -22.65
C TRP A 293 3.53 -9.29 -24.02
N PRO A 294 4.32 -8.94 -25.04
CA PRO A 294 4.22 -9.59 -26.34
C PRO A 294 4.66 -11.05 -26.26
N GLU A 295 4.02 -11.90 -27.08
CA GLU A 295 4.22 -13.36 -27.02
C GLU A 295 5.65 -13.82 -27.23
N HIS A 296 6.43 -13.10 -28.04
CA HIS A 296 7.82 -13.42 -28.33
C HIS A 296 8.79 -13.06 -27.19
N LEU A 297 8.35 -12.27 -26.18
CA LEU A 297 9.17 -11.86 -25.05
C LEU A 297 9.38 -13.05 -24.11
N LYS A 298 10.65 -13.39 -23.87
CA LYS A 298 11.04 -14.54 -23.01
C LYS A 298 11.47 -14.12 -21.61
N GLN A 299 11.86 -12.88 -21.45
CA GLN A 299 12.31 -12.30 -20.20
C GLN A 299 11.18 -12.30 -19.19
N LYS A 300 11.50 -12.65 -17.94
CA LYS A 300 10.52 -12.81 -16.89
C LYS A 300 10.14 -11.48 -16.24
N ASP A 301 11.12 -10.71 -15.83
CA ASP A 301 10.96 -9.47 -15.05
C ASP A 301 11.62 -8.28 -15.76
N ILE A 302 11.40 -7.08 -15.22
CA ILE A 302 11.91 -5.83 -15.78
C ILE A 302 13.45 -5.83 -15.86
N ASN A 303 14.11 -6.34 -14.82
CA ASN A 303 15.57 -6.39 -14.83
C ASN A 303 16.10 -7.32 -15.92
N ASP A 304 15.50 -8.50 -16.11
CA ASP A 304 15.87 -9.42 -17.18
C ASP A 304 15.63 -8.79 -18.57
N MET A 305 14.54 -8.00 -18.74
CA MET A 305 14.24 -7.26 -19.97
C MET A 305 15.32 -6.22 -20.25
N PHE A 306 15.70 -5.42 -19.26
CA PHE A 306 16.75 -4.42 -19.38
C PHE A 306 18.10 -5.08 -19.76
N LEU A 307 18.48 -6.14 -19.07
CA LEU A 307 19.72 -6.90 -19.38
C LEU A 307 19.72 -7.54 -20.76
N SER A 308 18.56 -7.77 -21.37
CA SER A 308 18.45 -8.30 -22.73
C SER A 308 18.59 -7.23 -23.82
N GLY A 309 18.78 -5.96 -23.44
CA GLY A 309 18.98 -4.83 -24.35
C GLY A 309 17.74 -4.01 -24.64
N ILE A 310 16.69 -4.11 -23.80
CA ILE A 310 15.53 -3.21 -23.85
C ILE A 310 15.85 -1.98 -22.98
N ASP A 311 16.65 -1.05 -23.51
CA ASP A 311 17.16 0.10 -22.74
C ASP A 311 16.06 1.09 -22.34
N LYS A 312 14.98 1.21 -23.16
CA LYS A 312 13.87 2.12 -22.94
C LYS A 312 12.69 1.38 -22.32
N ILE A 313 12.87 0.88 -21.11
CA ILE A 313 11.89 0.04 -20.40
C ILE A 313 10.53 0.74 -20.28
N GLN A 314 10.50 2.03 -19.93
CA GLN A 314 9.24 2.75 -19.74
C GLN A 314 8.47 2.91 -21.04
N GLU A 315 9.13 3.31 -22.13
CA GLU A 315 8.48 3.39 -23.44
C GLU A 315 7.95 2.00 -23.89
N PHE A 316 8.71 0.94 -23.58
CA PHE A 316 8.29 -0.43 -23.87
C PHE A 316 7.05 -0.85 -23.07
N ILE A 317 6.97 -0.49 -21.79
CA ILE A 317 5.80 -0.68 -20.94
C ILE A 317 4.60 0.06 -21.51
N ASP A 318 4.75 1.35 -21.88
CA ASP A 318 3.67 2.20 -22.33
C ASP A 318 3.01 1.65 -23.62
N VAL A 319 3.83 1.18 -24.56
CA VAL A 319 3.35 0.55 -25.82
C VAL A 319 2.56 -0.75 -25.56
N HIS A 320 2.86 -1.45 -24.47
CA HIS A 320 2.20 -2.71 -24.12
C HIS A 320 1.16 -2.57 -22.99
N THR A 321 0.75 -1.33 -22.71
CA THR A 321 -0.25 -1.01 -21.69
C THR A 321 -1.66 -0.98 -22.31
N TYR A 322 -2.61 -1.66 -21.66
CA TYR A 322 -3.99 -1.79 -22.12
C TYR A 322 -4.96 -1.59 -20.95
N GLN A 323 -6.21 -1.21 -21.26
CA GLN A 323 -7.27 -0.97 -20.30
C GLN A 323 -8.60 -1.60 -20.73
N GLY A 324 -9.48 -1.88 -19.76
CA GLY A 324 -10.87 -2.32 -19.99
C GLY A 324 -10.97 -3.58 -20.84
N LEU A 325 -11.92 -3.60 -21.79
CA LEU A 325 -12.17 -4.78 -22.63
C LEU A 325 -10.96 -5.20 -23.46
N THR A 326 -10.16 -4.23 -23.94
CA THR A 326 -8.94 -4.54 -24.72
C THR A 326 -7.93 -5.31 -23.87
N ALA A 327 -7.70 -4.86 -22.62
CA ALA A 327 -6.84 -5.58 -21.69
C ALA A 327 -7.37 -6.98 -21.42
N TYR A 328 -8.68 -7.11 -21.17
CA TYR A 328 -9.32 -8.40 -20.90
C TYR A 328 -9.10 -9.40 -22.06
N LEU A 329 -9.32 -8.98 -23.31
CA LEU A 329 -9.10 -9.83 -24.49
C LEU A 329 -7.63 -10.20 -24.66
N LYS A 330 -6.72 -9.25 -24.47
CA LYS A 330 -5.27 -9.50 -24.59
C LYS A 330 -4.73 -10.44 -23.48
N ILE A 331 -5.22 -10.33 -22.25
CA ILE A 331 -4.86 -11.29 -21.18
C ILE A 331 -5.29 -12.71 -21.58
N ASN A 332 -6.51 -12.87 -22.15
CA ASN A 332 -6.97 -14.17 -22.60
C ASN A 332 -6.13 -14.77 -23.75
N GLN A 333 -5.54 -13.92 -24.61
CA GLN A 333 -4.61 -14.35 -25.66
C GLN A 333 -3.22 -14.69 -25.10
N TRP A 334 -2.76 -13.89 -24.11
CA TRP A 334 -1.42 -14.01 -23.52
C TRP A 334 -1.28 -15.20 -22.56
N LYS A 335 -2.30 -15.49 -21.74
CA LYS A 335 -2.27 -16.58 -20.78
C LYS A 335 -2.11 -17.95 -21.45
N LYS A 336 -1.39 -18.86 -20.78
CA LYS A 336 -1.11 -20.24 -21.26
C LYS A 336 -1.57 -21.28 -20.22
N ILE A 337 -2.72 -21.01 -19.60
CA ILE A 337 -3.42 -21.85 -18.61
C ILE A 337 -4.84 -22.10 -19.08
#